data_28ac3ee083156c9cc1dc73b888ab498b
#
_entry.id   28ac3ee083156c9cc1dc73b888ab498b
#
_cell.length_a   1.000
_cell.length_b   1.000
_cell.length_c   1.000
_cell.angle_alpha   90.00
_cell.angle_beta   90.00
_cell.angle_gamma   90.00
#
_symmetry.space_group_name_H-M   'P 1'
#
loop_
_entity.id
_entity.type
_entity.pdbx_description
1 polymer ?
#
loop_
_entity_poly.entity_id
_entity_poly.type
_entity_poly.pdbx_seq_one_letter_code
_entity_poly.pdbx_strand_id
1 'polypeptide(L)'
;VKKVTALVFMLFISASMALPAFAQSEAGKPPEHVARWIVLAAGGSMAIAASFCGIAQSRVAAAACEGMARNPSAAGAIRTAMILGLVFIETLALFTLAIVFAKVGY
;
A
#
# COMPACT_ATOMS: atom_id res chain seq x y z
N VAL A 1 17.57 -18.80 -2.42
CA VAL A 1 17.30 -17.39 -2.13
C VAL A 1 16.04 -16.94 -2.85
N LYS A 2 15.93 -16.99 -4.19
CA LYS A 2 14.75 -16.50 -4.95
C LYS A 2 13.40 -17.17 -4.55
N LYS A 3 13.41 -18.49 -4.26
CA LYS A 3 12.21 -19.22 -3.84
C LYS A 3 11.75 -18.82 -2.42
N VAL A 4 12.70 -18.59 -1.53
CA VAL A 4 12.41 -18.16 -0.14
C VAL A 4 11.85 -16.74 -0.13
N THR A 5 12.41 -15.84 -0.93
CA THR A 5 11.91 -14.46 -1.07
C THR A 5 10.49 -14.43 -1.63
N ALA A 6 10.18 -15.27 -2.62
CA ALA A 6 8.83 -15.39 -3.18
C ALA A 6 7.83 -15.96 -2.16
N LEU A 7 8.23 -16.95 -1.35
CA LEU A 7 7.40 -17.51 -0.28
C LEU A 7 7.13 -16.47 0.83
N VAL A 8 8.14 -15.73 1.24
CA VAL A 8 7.98 -14.65 2.25
C VAL A 8 7.04 -13.56 1.71
N PHE A 9 7.18 -13.19 0.44
CA PHE A 9 6.32 -12.20 -0.20
C PHE A 9 4.86 -12.69 -0.33
N MET A 10 4.65 -13.95 -0.70
CA MET A 10 3.30 -14.57 -0.71
C MET A 10 2.69 -14.66 0.69
N LEU A 11 3.47 -15.01 1.71
CA LEU A 11 3.02 -15.05 3.10
C LEU A 11 2.65 -13.65 3.60
N PHE A 12 3.41 -12.63 3.22
CA PHE A 12 3.11 -11.24 3.58
C PHE A 12 1.81 -10.74 2.93
N ILE A 13 1.60 -11.04 1.65
CA ILE A 13 0.35 -10.71 0.94
C ILE A 13 -0.84 -11.46 1.54
N SER A 14 -0.71 -12.75 1.82
CA SER A 14 -1.80 -13.53 2.41
C SER A 14 -2.13 -13.09 3.83
N ALA A 15 -1.13 -12.75 4.64
CA ALA A 15 -1.33 -12.21 5.98
C ALA A 15 -2.01 -10.83 5.95
N SER A 16 -1.63 -9.95 5.03
CA SER A 16 -2.25 -8.63 4.88
C SER A 16 -3.70 -8.70 4.41
N MET A 17 -4.08 -9.75 3.67
CA MET A 17 -5.47 -9.99 3.27
C MET A 17 -6.31 -10.67 4.37
N ALA A 18 -5.68 -11.39 5.29
CA ALA A 18 -6.39 -12.08 6.37
C ALA A 18 -6.75 -11.14 7.55
N LEU A 19 -5.90 -10.16 7.85
CA LEU A 19 -6.12 -9.21 8.95
C LEU A 19 -7.48 -8.49 8.92
N PRO A 20 -8.00 -8.00 7.77
CA PRO A 20 -9.30 -7.36 7.71
C PRO A 20 -10.48 -8.29 8.01
N ALA A 21 -10.35 -9.58 7.73
CA ALA A 21 -11.43 -10.55 7.99
C ALA A 21 -11.65 -10.79 9.50
N PHE A 22 -10.60 -10.67 10.31
CA PHE A 22 -10.69 -10.81 11.76
C PHE A 22 -11.17 -9.53 12.48
N ALA A 23 -10.95 -8.36 11.89
CA ALA A 23 -11.34 -7.07 12.47
C ALA A 23 -12.86 -6.82 12.45
N GLN A 24 -13.61 -7.55 11.64
CA GLN A 24 -15.05 -7.34 11.45
C GLN A 24 -15.94 -8.11 12.45
N SER A 25 -15.37 -8.85 13.39
CA SER A 25 -16.11 -9.88 14.16
C SER A 25 -16.82 -9.39 15.43
N GLU A 26 -16.51 -8.20 15.98
CA GLU A 26 -16.92 -7.90 17.37
C GLU A 26 -17.55 -6.51 17.62
N ALA A 27 -17.71 -5.67 16.63
CA ALA A 27 -18.27 -4.35 16.83
C ALA A 27 -19.75 -4.28 16.44
N GLY A 28 -20.58 -3.68 17.29
CA GLY A 28 -21.99 -3.41 16.99
C GLY A 28 -22.13 -2.58 15.73
N LYS A 29 -23.08 -2.94 14.86
CA LYS A 29 -23.31 -2.20 13.60
C LYS A 29 -23.70 -0.74 13.90
N PRO A 30 -23.04 0.24 13.29
CA PRO A 30 -23.42 1.63 13.45
C PRO A 30 -24.82 1.86 12.85
N PRO A 31 -25.56 2.90 13.30
CA PRO A 31 -26.82 3.29 12.70
C PRO A 31 -26.66 3.50 11.18
N GLU A 32 -27.67 3.14 10.41
CA GLU A 32 -27.58 3.13 8.94
C GLU A 32 -27.15 4.48 8.34
N HIS A 33 -27.59 5.59 8.90
CA HIS A 33 -27.20 6.93 8.46
C HIS A 33 -25.70 7.22 8.71
N VAL A 34 -25.10 6.66 9.76
CA VAL A 34 -23.68 6.80 10.07
C VAL A 34 -22.86 5.86 9.20
N ALA A 35 -23.32 4.63 8.96
CA ALA A 35 -22.63 3.64 8.15
C ALA A 35 -22.34 4.16 6.72
N ARG A 36 -23.26 4.89 6.11
CA ARG A 36 -23.07 5.48 4.78
C ARG A 36 -21.91 6.46 4.75
N TRP A 37 -21.82 7.34 5.75
CA TRP A 37 -20.74 8.32 5.85
C TRP A 37 -19.39 7.67 6.13
N ILE A 38 -19.37 6.63 6.94
CA ILE A 38 -18.16 5.84 7.22
C ILE A 38 -17.63 5.22 5.93
N VAL A 39 -18.49 4.57 5.13
CA VAL A 39 -18.09 3.95 3.86
C VAL A 39 -17.58 4.98 2.85
N LEU A 40 -18.26 6.12 2.73
CA LEU A 40 -17.83 7.20 1.84
C LEU A 40 -16.49 7.80 2.27
N ALA A 41 -16.30 8.04 3.57
CA ALA A 41 -15.06 8.57 4.11
C ALA A 41 -13.90 7.58 3.93
N ALA A 42 -14.14 6.30 4.18
CA ALA A 42 -13.17 5.23 4.01
C ALA A 42 -12.76 5.06 2.54
N GLY A 43 -13.73 4.95 1.65
CA GLY A 43 -13.50 4.84 0.21
C GLY A 43 -12.79 6.07 -0.35
N GLY A 44 -13.24 7.26 0.05
CA GLY A 44 -12.64 8.53 -0.35
C GLY A 44 -11.21 8.69 0.12
N SER A 45 -10.93 8.41 1.38
CA SER A 45 -9.56 8.49 1.93
C SER A 45 -8.62 7.50 1.25
N MET A 46 -9.07 6.27 1.00
CA MET A 46 -8.27 5.27 0.31
C MET A 46 -8.03 5.63 -1.16
N ALA A 47 -9.04 6.15 -1.86
CA ALA A 47 -8.90 6.59 -3.25
C ALA A 47 -7.87 7.73 -3.38
N ILE A 48 -7.92 8.70 -2.47
CA ILE A 48 -6.95 9.81 -2.43
C ILE A 48 -5.55 9.28 -2.14
N ALA A 49 -5.38 8.46 -1.09
CA ALA A 49 -4.08 7.90 -0.73
C ALA A 49 -3.48 7.09 -1.88
N ALA A 50 -4.24 6.19 -2.49
CA ALA A 50 -3.80 5.36 -3.61
C ALA A 50 -3.41 6.21 -4.83
N SER A 51 -4.18 7.24 -5.15
CA SER A 51 -3.91 8.13 -6.29
C SER A 51 -2.61 8.89 -6.10
N PHE A 52 -2.37 9.50 -4.94
CA PHE A 52 -1.14 10.23 -4.68
C PHE A 52 0.07 9.31 -4.57
N CYS A 53 -0.07 8.13 -3.96
CA CYS A 53 0.99 7.12 -3.94
C CYS A 53 1.33 6.65 -5.36
N GLY A 54 0.35 6.39 -6.20
CA GLY A 54 0.56 6.00 -7.60
C GLY A 54 1.31 7.06 -8.42
N ILE A 55 0.95 8.33 -8.24
CA ILE A 55 1.68 9.46 -8.88
C ILE A 55 3.13 9.53 -8.37
N ALA A 56 3.34 9.39 -7.06
CA ALA A 56 4.67 9.41 -6.49
C ALA A 56 5.52 8.23 -7.00
N GLN A 57 4.95 7.03 -7.03
CA GLN A 57 5.63 5.83 -7.55
C GLN A 57 6.01 5.98 -9.02
N SER A 58 5.12 6.52 -9.85
CA SER A 58 5.41 6.75 -11.27
C SER A 58 6.60 7.70 -11.48
N ARG A 59 6.70 8.75 -10.66
CA ARG A 59 7.83 9.70 -10.71
C ARG A 59 9.15 9.04 -10.28
N VAL A 60 9.13 8.24 -9.23
CA VAL A 60 10.31 7.48 -8.78
C VAL A 60 10.78 6.51 -9.86
N ALA A 61 9.84 5.77 -10.46
CA ALA A 61 10.15 4.82 -11.51
C ALA A 61 10.71 5.50 -12.76
N ALA A 62 10.10 6.60 -13.21
CA ALA A 62 10.56 7.37 -14.36
C ALA A 62 11.97 7.94 -14.15
N ALA A 63 12.23 8.56 -13.00
CA ALA A 63 13.54 9.09 -12.65
C ALA A 63 14.61 8.00 -12.58
N ALA A 64 14.28 6.84 -12.03
CA ALA A 64 15.20 5.71 -11.95
C ALA A 64 15.52 5.14 -13.35
N CYS A 65 14.53 4.99 -14.23
CA CYS A 65 14.75 4.56 -15.61
C CYS A 65 15.67 5.53 -16.37
N GLU A 66 15.42 6.82 -16.24
CA GLU A 66 16.25 7.85 -16.83
C GLU A 66 17.69 7.83 -16.28
N GLY A 67 17.84 7.69 -14.96
CA GLY A 67 19.15 7.57 -14.32
C GLY A 67 19.93 6.35 -14.78
N MET A 68 19.28 5.20 -14.92
CA MET A 68 19.91 3.98 -15.43
C MET A 68 20.30 4.10 -16.91
N ALA A 69 19.50 4.78 -17.72
CA ALA A 69 19.81 5.04 -19.11
C ALA A 69 21.04 5.95 -19.29
N ARG A 70 21.17 6.95 -18.42
CA ARG A 70 22.32 7.88 -18.43
C ARG A 70 23.59 7.27 -17.85
N ASN A 71 23.48 6.38 -16.88
CA ASN A 71 24.63 5.75 -16.22
C ASN A 71 24.38 4.25 -15.98
N PRO A 72 24.60 3.41 -17.00
CA PRO A 72 24.42 1.97 -16.91
C PRO A 72 25.28 1.30 -15.82
N SER A 73 26.45 1.86 -15.51
CA SER A 73 27.33 1.31 -14.48
C SER A 73 26.76 1.47 -13.06
N ALA A 74 25.92 2.48 -12.84
CA ALA A 74 25.22 2.71 -11.57
C ALA A 74 23.83 2.05 -11.50
N ALA A 75 23.40 1.32 -12.51
CA ALA A 75 22.05 0.75 -12.60
C ALA A 75 21.67 -0.10 -11.40
N GLY A 76 22.60 -0.84 -10.81
CA GLY A 76 22.36 -1.63 -9.61
C GLY A 76 21.97 -0.79 -8.39
N ALA A 77 22.74 0.26 -8.13
CA ALA A 77 22.48 1.17 -7.01
C ALA A 77 21.18 1.96 -7.21
N ILE A 78 20.93 2.44 -8.42
CA ILE A 78 19.70 3.18 -8.78
C ILE A 78 18.47 2.28 -8.60
N ARG A 79 18.55 1.02 -9.04
CA ARG A 79 17.44 0.05 -8.88
C ARG A 79 17.16 -0.21 -7.40
N THR A 80 18.17 -0.37 -6.57
CA THR A 80 17.99 -0.57 -5.14
C THR A 80 17.32 0.63 -4.49
N ALA A 81 17.80 1.84 -4.78
CA ALA A 81 17.20 3.08 -4.28
C ALA A 81 15.75 3.24 -4.75
N MET A 82 15.45 2.93 -6.01
CA MET A 82 14.10 2.94 -6.55
C MET A 82 13.18 1.99 -5.77
N ILE A 83 13.59 0.74 -5.58
CA ILE A 83 12.78 -0.26 -4.85
C ILE A 83 12.50 0.21 -3.43
N LEU A 84 13.51 0.73 -2.72
CA LEU A 84 13.31 1.27 -1.38
C LEU A 84 12.34 2.44 -1.38
N GLY A 85 12.45 3.36 -2.32
CA GLY A 85 11.52 4.49 -2.46
C GLY A 85 10.10 4.03 -2.71
N LEU A 86 9.89 3.06 -3.61
CA LEU A 86 8.57 2.49 -3.90
C LEU A 86 7.96 1.81 -2.67
N VAL A 87 8.76 1.05 -1.90
CA VAL A 87 8.29 0.39 -0.68
C VAL A 87 7.86 1.40 0.39
N PHE A 88 8.62 2.48 0.59
CA PHE A 88 8.21 3.52 1.55
C PHE A 88 6.92 4.24 1.14
N ILE A 89 6.76 4.55 -0.16
CA ILE A 89 5.52 5.15 -0.67
C ILE A 89 4.34 4.19 -0.47
N GLU A 90 4.52 2.90 -0.77
CA GLU A 90 3.48 1.89 -0.58
C GLU A 90 3.09 1.73 0.90
N THR A 91 4.06 1.86 1.80
CA THR A 91 3.80 1.79 3.25
C THR A 91 2.83 2.88 3.71
N LEU A 92 2.87 4.07 3.12
CA LEU A 92 1.91 5.15 3.42
C LEU A 92 0.48 4.78 3.02
N ALA A 93 0.30 4.12 1.87
CA ALA A 93 -0.99 3.60 1.45
C ALA A 93 -1.48 2.49 2.38
N LEU A 94 -0.57 1.60 2.82
CA LEU A 94 -0.89 0.55 3.79
C LEU A 94 -1.28 1.11 5.16
N PHE A 95 -0.66 2.18 5.63
CA PHE A 95 -1.09 2.85 6.87
C PHE A 95 -2.49 3.45 6.74
N THR A 96 -2.80 4.06 5.60
CA THR A 96 -4.16 4.55 5.34
C THR A 96 -5.15 3.40 5.35
N LEU A 97 -4.83 2.30 4.69
CA LEU A 97 -5.63 1.09 4.67
C LEU A 97 -5.86 0.54 6.09
N ALA A 98 -4.81 0.45 6.90
CA ALA A 98 -4.89 -0.01 8.29
C ALA A 98 -5.80 0.88 9.14
N ILE A 99 -5.72 2.20 8.99
CA ILE A 99 -6.58 3.16 9.69
C ILE A 99 -8.03 2.99 9.22
N VAL A 100 -8.26 2.84 7.92
CA VAL A 100 -9.60 2.58 7.37
C VAL A 100 -10.19 1.32 7.99
N PHE A 101 -9.47 0.22 8.01
CA PHE A 101 -9.95 -1.02 8.64
C PHE A 101 -10.18 -0.88 10.15
N ALA A 102 -9.27 -0.22 10.86
CA ALA A 102 -9.40 -0.03 12.31
C ALA A 102 -10.59 0.85 12.70
N LYS A 103 -11.04 1.73 11.81
CA LYS A 103 -12.14 2.69 12.09
C LYS A 103 -13.46 2.30 11.41
N VAL A 104 -13.43 1.52 10.34
CA VAL A 104 -14.61 1.12 9.54
C VAL A 104 -15.00 -0.34 9.81
N GLY A 105 -14.13 -1.12 10.43
CA GLY A 105 -14.38 -2.51 10.81
C GLY A 105 -15.33 -2.61 12.02
N TYR A 106 -16.59 -2.22 11.84
CA TYR A 106 -17.66 -2.41 12.79
C TYR A 106 -18.56 -3.56 12.35
#